data_e7383260673d7d39c517ea0f870cb7cd
#
_entry.id   e7383260673d7d39c517ea0f870cb7cd
#
_cell.length_a   1.000
_cell.length_b   1.000
_cell.length_c   1.000
_cell.angle_alpha   90.00
_cell.angle_beta   90.00
_cell.angle_gamma   90.00
#
_symmetry.space_group_name_H-M   'P 1'
#
loop_
_entity.id
_entity.type
_entity.pdbx_description
1 polymer ?
#
loop_
_entity_poly.entity_id
_entity_poly.type
_entity_poly.pdbx_seq_one_letter_code
_entity_poly.pdbx_strand_id
1 'polypeptide(L)'
;MKAVIDTNVLLVANGQHVDVSPECVKECIHRLKAIEKSGVIVIDDGYRILGEYLHKTQINPPKGAGDVFLKWLLRHAGNPARVNQVPLTETADHCFDEFPAPELEAVFDAPDRKFAAVANAHPDKPPIWQAADCKWL
;
A
#
# COMPACT_ATOMS: atom_id res chain seq x y z
N MET A 1 -12.93 -7.13 -3.62
CA MET A 1 -11.84 -7.05 -2.64
C MET A 1 -11.12 -5.72 -2.81
N LYS A 2 -11.08 -4.94 -1.75
CA LYS A 2 -10.37 -3.65 -1.71
C LYS A 2 -9.36 -3.66 -0.59
N ALA A 3 -8.20 -3.05 -0.82
CA ALA A 3 -7.17 -2.96 0.21
C ALA A 3 -6.32 -1.71 0.04
N VAL A 4 -5.84 -1.19 1.16
CA VAL A 4 -4.70 -0.28 1.23
C VAL A 4 -3.49 -1.18 1.46
N ILE A 5 -2.42 -0.99 0.70
CA ILE A 5 -1.27 -1.90 0.73
C ILE A 5 -0.04 -1.15 1.23
N ASP A 6 0.49 -1.57 2.37
CA ASP A 6 1.75 -1.04 2.89
C ASP A 6 2.89 -1.38 1.93
N THR A 7 3.83 -0.47 1.77
CA THR A 7 4.98 -0.64 0.86
C THR A 7 5.74 -1.94 1.14
N ASN A 8 5.79 -2.38 2.39
CA ASN A 8 6.49 -3.61 2.76
C ASN A 8 5.96 -4.84 2.02
N VAL A 9 4.67 -4.87 1.67
CA VAL A 9 4.11 -5.99 0.89
C VAL A 9 4.80 -6.09 -0.47
N LEU A 10 5.03 -4.95 -1.13
CA LEU A 10 5.74 -4.92 -2.41
C LEU A 10 7.19 -5.37 -2.24
N LEU A 11 7.87 -4.89 -1.19
CA LEU A 11 9.27 -5.23 -0.94
C LEU A 11 9.45 -6.72 -0.61
N VAL A 12 8.57 -7.27 0.21
CA VAL A 12 8.59 -8.70 0.53
C VAL A 12 8.31 -9.52 -0.72
N ALA A 13 7.34 -9.12 -1.53
CA ALA A 13 7.03 -9.81 -2.80
C ALA A 13 8.20 -9.76 -3.78
N ASN A 14 9.03 -8.73 -3.71
CA ASN A 14 10.26 -8.61 -4.50
C ASN A 14 11.42 -9.46 -3.95
N GLY A 15 11.27 -10.06 -2.77
CA GLY A 15 12.35 -10.78 -2.11
C GLY A 15 13.41 -9.87 -1.49
N GLN A 16 13.06 -8.63 -1.19
CA GLN A 16 14.00 -7.61 -0.68
C GLN A 16 14.11 -7.56 0.84
N HIS A 17 13.35 -8.39 1.55
CA HIS A 17 13.39 -8.47 3.01
C HIS A 17 14.09 -9.74 3.44
N VAL A 18 15.19 -9.60 4.20
CA VAL A 18 16.03 -10.75 4.57
C VAL A 18 15.47 -11.61 5.70
N ASP A 19 14.63 -11.04 6.56
CA ASP A 19 14.14 -11.71 7.76
C ASP A 19 12.72 -12.27 7.61
N VAL A 20 12.27 -12.49 6.37
CA VAL A 20 10.92 -12.97 6.11
C VAL A 20 10.98 -14.40 5.57
N SER A 21 10.01 -15.22 6.02
CA SER A 21 9.93 -16.61 5.57
C SER A 21 9.54 -16.71 4.09
N PRO A 22 9.92 -17.80 3.41
CA PRO A 22 9.44 -18.05 2.04
C PRO A 22 7.91 -18.07 1.92
N GLU A 23 7.22 -18.53 2.95
CA GLU A 23 5.76 -18.56 2.99
C GLU A 23 5.19 -17.15 2.98
N CYS A 24 5.80 -16.22 3.70
CA CYS A 24 5.42 -14.82 3.70
C CYS A 24 5.59 -14.19 2.32
N VAL A 25 6.71 -14.47 1.66
CA VAL A 25 6.97 -13.99 0.30
C VAL A 25 5.89 -14.50 -0.65
N LYS A 26 5.57 -15.79 -0.59
CA LYS A 26 4.52 -16.39 -1.43
C LYS A 26 3.16 -15.75 -1.19
N GLU A 27 2.81 -15.51 0.06
CA GLU A 27 1.53 -14.89 0.41
C GLU A 27 1.43 -13.47 -0.11
N CYS A 28 2.50 -12.70 0.01
CA CYS A 28 2.53 -11.33 -0.52
C CYS A 28 2.35 -11.34 -2.04
N ILE A 29 3.06 -12.22 -2.75
CA ILE A 29 2.92 -12.37 -4.20
C ILE A 29 1.48 -12.74 -4.55
N HIS A 30 0.91 -13.70 -3.84
CA HIS A 30 -0.45 -14.17 -4.08
C HIS A 30 -1.47 -13.05 -3.91
N ARG A 31 -1.34 -12.26 -2.86
CA ARG A 31 -2.26 -11.14 -2.59
C ARG A 31 -2.16 -10.04 -3.64
N LEU A 32 -0.95 -9.70 -4.07
CA LEU A 32 -0.77 -8.70 -5.13
C LEU A 32 -1.38 -9.20 -6.45
N LYS A 33 -1.17 -10.45 -6.79
CA LYS A 33 -1.76 -11.04 -8.01
C LYS A 33 -3.29 -11.08 -7.94
N ALA A 34 -3.85 -11.31 -6.76
CA ALA A 34 -5.31 -11.29 -6.58
C ALA A 34 -5.89 -9.89 -6.87
N ILE A 35 -5.20 -8.83 -6.43
CA ILE A 35 -5.61 -7.46 -6.76
C ILE A 35 -5.50 -7.22 -8.27
N GLU A 36 -4.39 -7.62 -8.89
CA GLU A 36 -4.20 -7.45 -10.35
C GLU A 36 -5.32 -8.14 -11.14
N LYS A 37 -5.77 -9.30 -10.66
CA LYS A 37 -6.77 -10.09 -11.34
C LYS A 37 -8.18 -9.49 -11.22
N SER A 38 -8.61 -9.12 -10.03
CA SER A 38 -10.00 -8.74 -9.79
C SER A 38 -10.22 -7.78 -8.62
N GLY A 39 -9.16 -7.32 -7.96
CA GLY A 39 -9.30 -6.47 -6.79
C GLY A 39 -9.21 -4.99 -7.09
N VAL A 40 -9.26 -4.21 -6.02
CA VAL A 40 -9.14 -2.75 -6.07
C VAL A 40 -8.11 -2.32 -5.04
N ILE A 41 -7.14 -1.53 -5.46
CA ILE A 41 -6.19 -0.89 -4.53
C ILE A 41 -6.68 0.52 -4.23
N VAL A 42 -6.49 0.96 -2.99
CA VAL A 42 -6.84 2.31 -2.54
C VAL A 42 -5.57 3.09 -2.24
N ILE A 43 -5.44 4.25 -2.85
CA ILE A 43 -4.31 5.17 -2.63
C ILE A 43 -4.85 6.58 -2.41
N ASP A 44 -3.98 7.52 -2.05
CA ASP A 44 -4.37 8.93 -1.97
C ASP A 44 -4.24 9.60 -3.34
N ASP A 45 -5.03 10.66 -3.55
CA ASP A 45 -5.03 11.40 -4.81
C ASP A 45 -3.83 12.34 -4.97
N GLY A 46 -3.09 12.57 -3.89
CA GLY A 46 -1.85 13.33 -3.92
C GLY A 46 -0.63 12.50 -4.23
N TYR A 47 -0.80 11.20 -4.50
CA TYR A 47 0.26 10.26 -4.87
C TYR A 47 1.36 10.09 -3.82
N ARG A 48 1.05 10.30 -2.55
CA ARG A 48 2.01 10.06 -1.46
C ARG A 48 2.36 8.58 -1.38
N ILE A 49 1.34 7.72 -1.44
CA ILE A 49 1.52 6.27 -1.40
C ILE A 49 2.21 5.80 -2.68
N LEU A 50 1.70 6.21 -3.84
CA LEU A 50 2.28 5.83 -5.13
C LEU A 50 3.74 6.30 -5.23
N GLY A 51 4.03 7.52 -4.77
CA GLY A 51 5.39 8.05 -4.76
C GLY A 51 6.34 7.22 -3.91
N GLU A 52 5.88 6.74 -2.75
CA GLU A 52 6.71 5.86 -1.91
C GLU A 52 6.97 4.52 -2.60
N TYR A 53 5.96 3.93 -3.24
CA TYR A 53 6.13 2.70 -4.01
C TYR A 53 7.21 2.89 -5.09
N LEU A 54 7.12 4.00 -5.85
CA LEU A 54 8.09 4.29 -6.91
C LEU A 54 9.51 4.48 -6.37
N HIS A 55 9.62 5.10 -5.19
CA HIS A 55 10.92 5.34 -4.56
C HIS A 55 11.56 4.04 -4.06
N LYS A 56 10.77 3.09 -3.62
CA LYS A 56 11.25 1.85 -2.98
C LYS A 56 11.38 0.66 -3.93
N THR A 57 10.85 0.75 -5.14
CA THR A 57 10.86 -0.35 -6.10
C THR A 57 11.50 0.06 -7.42
N GLN A 58 11.63 -0.89 -8.33
CA GLN A 58 12.18 -0.65 -9.66
C GLN A 58 11.25 -1.24 -10.72
N ILE A 59 10.67 -0.39 -11.57
CA ILE A 59 9.70 -0.84 -12.57
C ILE A 59 10.30 -1.03 -13.97
N ASN A 60 11.55 -0.61 -14.20
CA ASN A 60 12.12 -0.61 -15.54
C ASN A 60 13.59 -1.07 -15.54
N PRO A 61 13.88 -2.35 -15.80
CA PRO A 61 12.94 -3.45 -15.91
C PRO A 61 12.49 -3.95 -14.53
N PRO A 62 11.28 -4.51 -14.41
CA PRO A 62 10.83 -5.06 -13.13
C PRO A 62 11.64 -6.31 -12.79
N LYS A 63 12.04 -6.43 -11.52
CA LYS A 63 12.86 -7.54 -11.03
C LYS A 63 12.10 -8.51 -10.13
N GLY A 64 10.95 -8.12 -9.62
CA GLY A 64 10.18 -8.95 -8.71
C GLY A 64 8.70 -8.69 -8.84
N ALA A 65 7.91 -9.48 -8.09
CA ALA A 65 6.45 -9.42 -8.16
C ALA A 65 5.90 -8.07 -7.68
N GLY A 66 6.57 -7.42 -6.72
CA GLY A 66 6.19 -6.07 -6.28
C GLY A 66 6.37 -5.03 -7.38
N ASP A 67 7.47 -5.13 -8.13
CA ASP A 67 7.74 -4.24 -9.27
C ASP A 67 6.71 -4.44 -10.37
N VAL A 68 6.35 -5.68 -10.66
CA VAL A 68 5.32 -6.02 -11.64
C VAL A 68 3.97 -5.44 -11.22
N PHE A 69 3.63 -5.58 -9.93
CA PHE A 69 2.41 -5.01 -9.39
C PHE A 69 2.37 -3.49 -9.55
N LEU A 70 3.47 -2.80 -9.26
CA LEU A 70 3.52 -1.34 -9.40
C LEU A 70 3.34 -0.94 -10.87
N LYS A 71 3.93 -1.68 -11.79
CA LYS A 71 3.74 -1.43 -13.22
C LYS A 71 2.28 -1.57 -13.62
N TRP A 72 1.61 -2.60 -13.10
CA TRP A 72 0.17 -2.78 -13.28
C TRP A 72 -0.61 -1.58 -12.71
N LEU A 73 -0.27 -1.14 -11.50
CA LEU A 73 -0.91 -0.01 -10.84
C LEU A 73 -0.82 1.25 -11.68
N LEU A 74 0.38 1.55 -12.21
CA LEU A 74 0.57 2.73 -13.05
C LEU A 74 -0.28 2.70 -14.30
N ARG A 75 -0.48 1.53 -14.89
CA ARG A 75 -1.34 1.38 -16.07
C ARG A 75 -2.82 1.57 -15.75
N HIS A 76 -3.24 1.33 -14.52
CA HIS A 76 -4.65 1.34 -14.12
C HIS A 76 -5.01 2.51 -13.20
N ALA A 77 -4.05 3.38 -12.88
CA ALA A 77 -4.26 4.47 -11.92
C ALA A 77 -5.43 5.39 -12.31
N GLY A 78 -5.69 5.55 -13.59
CA GLY A 78 -6.81 6.34 -14.08
C GLY A 78 -8.14 5.60 -14.14
N ASN A 79 -8.19 4.33 -13.77
CA ASN A 79 -9.40 3.52 -13.82
C ASN A 79 -9.99 3.34 -12.41
N PRO A 80 -11.08 4.06 -12.07
CA PRO A 80 -11.66 3.99 -10.72
C PRO A 80 -12.21 2.60 -10.35
N ALA A 81 -12.46 1.74 -11.33
CA ALA A 81 -12.90 0.37 -11.06
C ALA A 81 -11.76 -0.49 -10.48
N ARG A 82 -10.52 -0.10 -10.64
CA ARG A 82 -9.36 -0.86 -10.23
C ARG A 82 -8.49 -0.12 -9.20
N VAL A 83 -8.48 1.22 -9.25
CA VAL A 83 -7.70 2.06 -8.36
C VAL A 83 -8.60 3.16 -7.82
N ASN A 84 -8.88 3.12 -6.52
CA ASN A 84 -9.61 4.19 -5.86
C ASN A 84 -8.61 5.21 -5.32
N GLN A 85 -8.80 6.46 -5.65
CA GLN A 85 -8.01 7.56 -5.13
C GLN A 85 -8.86 8.37 -4.16
N VAL A 86 -8.37 8.56 -2.94
CA VAL A 86 -9.10 9.31 -1.92
C VAL A 86 -8.33 10.57 -1.55
N PRO A 87 -9.02 11.69 -1.27
CA PRO A 87 -8.35 12.92 -0.86
C PRO A 87 -7.86 12.80 0.58
N LEU A 88 -6.68 13.36 0.85
CA LEU A 88 -6.15 13.54 2.19
C LEU A 88 -5.88 15.00 2.44
N THR A 89 -6.20 15.46 3.66
CA THR A 89 -5.93 16.83 4.11
C THR A 89 -4.77 16.80 5.09
N GLU A 90 -3.60 17.21 4.62
CA GLU A 90 -2.40 17.28 5.46
C GLU A 90 -2.40 18.60 6.23
N THR A 91 -2.46 18.52 7.57
CA THR A 91 -2.54 19.68 8.44
C THR A 91 -1.18 20.13 8.96
N ALA A 92 -0.24 19.19 9.06
CA ALA A 92 1.15 19.40 9.39
C ALA A 92 1.94 18.27 8.73
N ASP A 93 3.26 18.31 8.75
CA ASP A 93 4.08 17.28 8.11
C ASP A 93 3.71 15.89 8.62
N HIS A 94 3.25 15.02 7.71
CA HIS A 94 2.77 13.66 8.01
C HIS A 94 1.60 13.60 9.00
N CYS A 95 0.82 14.68 9.13
CA CYS A 95 -0.39 14.71 9.96
C CYS A 95 -1.60 14.95 9.08
N PHE A 96 -2.64 14.13 9.23
CA PHE A 96 -3.80 14.15 8.36
C PHE A 96 -5.10 14.23 9.15
N ASP A 97 -6.06 15.06 8.68
CA ASP A 97 -7.40 15.11 9.24
C ASP A 97 -8.09 13.75 9.23
N GLU A 98 -7.79 12.94 8.22
CA GLU A 98 -8.40 11.62 8.02
C GLU A 98 -7.80 10.55 8.91
N PHE A 99 -6.77 10.83 9.71
CA PHE A 99 -6.19 9.85 10.62
C PHE A 99 -7.24 9.45 11.66
N PRO A 100 -7.47 8.11 11.88
CA PRO A 100 -8.62 7.64 12.64
C PRO A 100 -8.60 7.97 14.13
N ALA A 101 -7.41 8.20 14.70
CA ALA A 101 -7.26 8.47 16.13
C ALA A 101 -6.26 9.60 16.33
N PRO A 102 -6.69 10.89 16.27
CA PRO A 102 -5.76 12.02 16.33
C PRO A 102 -4.81 11.99 17.52
N GLU A 103 -5.26 11.48 18.67
CA GLU A 103 -4.44 11.38 19.88
C GLU A 103 -3.32 10.34 19.74
N LEU A 104 -3.43 9.41 18.80
CA LEU A 104 -2.41 8.38 18.55
C LEU A 104 -1.52 8.71 17.37
N GLU A 105 -1.83 9.77 16.62
CA GLU A 105 -1.07 10.10 15.42
C GLU A 105 0.41 10.31 15.70
N ALA A 106 0.73 10.98 16.81
CA ALA A 106 2.11 11.27 17.17
C ALA A 106 2.93 10.03 17.53
N VAL A 107 2.28 8.91 17.94
CA VAL A 107 2.97 7.67 18.30
C VAL A 107 3.09 6.70 17.13
N PHE A 108 2.40 6.99 16.02
CA PHE A 108 2.56 6.24 14.77
C PHE A 108 3.83 6.69 14.06
N ASP A 109 4.55 5.79 13.43
CA ASP A 109 5.66 6.15 12.56
C ASP A 109 5.17 7.09 11.45
N ALA A 110 5.85 8.24 11.30
CA ALA A 110 5.40 9.28 10.38
C ALA A 110 5.14 8.76 8.95
N PRO A 111 6.02 7.95 8.33
CA PRO A 111 5.77 7.44 6.97
C PRO A 111 4.55 6.53 6.86
N ASP A 112 4.10 5.93 7.96
CA ASP A 112 2.99 4.96 7.93
C ASP A 112 1.62 5.62 8.13
N ARG A 113 1.59 6.88 8.56
CA ARG A 113 0.34 7.58 8.87
C ARG A 113 -0.59 7.72 7.67
N LYS A 114 -0.03 7.90 6.48
CA LYS A 114 -0.82 8.05 5.25
C LYS A 114 -1.66 6.81 4.93
N PHE A 115 -1.15 5.61 5.24
CA PHE A 115 -1.89 4.38 4.98
C PHE A 115 -3.14 4.30 5.88
N ALA A 116 -3.00 4.62 7.15
CA ALA A 116 -4.13 4.65 8.08
C ALA A 116 -5.15 5.74 7.69
N ALA A 117 -4.66 6.92 7.29
CA ALA A 117 -5.52 8.01 6.87
C ALA A 117 -6.32 7.64 5.62
N VAL A 118 -5.69 7.03 4.62
CA VAL A 118 -6.37 6.59 3.39
C VAL A 118 -7.43 5.55 3.69
N ALA A 119 -7.11 4.55 4.51
CA ALA A 119 -8.06 3.51 4.86
C ALA A 119 -9.28 4.09 5.58
N ASN A 120 -9.07 5.06 6.48
CA ASN A 120 -10.17 5.70 7.20
C ASN A 120 -10.97 6.66 6.33
N ALA A 121 -10.34 7.31 5.37
CA ALA A 121 -11.01 8.26 4.48
C ALA A 121 -11.93 7.57 3.48
N HIS A 122 -11.65 6.31 3.12
CA HIS A 122 -12.45 5.57 2.16
C HIS A 122 -13.79 5.16 2.79
N PRO A 123 -14.94 5.32 2.08
CA PRO A 123 -16.26 4.95 2.64
C PRO A 123 -16.36 3.51 3.10
N ASP A 124 -15.68 2.59 2.43
CA ASP A 124 -15.73 1.15 2.73
C ASP A 124 -14.74 0.73 3.82
N LYS A 125 -13.92 1.65 4.35
CA LYS A 125 -12.92 1.36 5.38
C LYS A 125 -12.13 0.08 5.06
N PRO A 126 -11.43 0.00 3.92
CA PRO A 126 -10.74 -1.22 3.53
C PRO A 126 -9.62 -1.57 4.49
N PRO A 127 -9.25 -2.86 4.58
CA PRO A 127 -8.12 -3.26 5.42
C PRO A 127 -6.79 -2.74 4.87
N ILE A 128 -5.82 -2.61 5.77
CA ILE A 128 -4.44 -2.30 5.40
C ILE A 128 -3.66 -3.62 5.42
N TRP A 129 -3.09 -3.98 4.27
CA TRP A 129 -2.24 -5.18 4.19
C TRP A 129 -0.80 -4.79 4.54
N GLN A 130 -0.25 -5.51 5.51
CA GLN A 130 1.12 -5.31 5.97
C GLN A 130 1.87 -6.63 5.95
N ALA A 131 3.14 -6.60 5.60
CA ALA A 131 3.98 -7.79 5.54
C ALA A 131 4.97 -7.87 6.70
N ALA A 132 5.16 -6.79 7.45
CA ALA A 132 6.08 -6.76 8.58
C ALA A 132 5.70 -7.79 9.65
N ASP A 133 4.40 -8.11 9.76
CA ASP A 133 3.85 -9.05 10.72
C ASP A 133 3.30 -10.29 10.04
N CYS A 134 4.14 -10.98 9.28
CA CYS A 134 3.71 -12.22 8.62
C CYS A 134 3.38 -13.36 9.58
N LYS A 135 3.43 -13.12 10.88
CA LYS A 135 2.99 -14.07 11.91
C LYS A 135 1.52 -14.46 11.78
N TRP A 136 0.72 -13.62 11.16
CA TRP A 136 -0.70 -13.88 10.96
C TRP A 136 -0.97 -14.80 9.76
N LEU A 137 0.06 -15.18 9.04
CA LEU A 137 -0.05 -16.11 7.92
C LEU A 137 -0.04 -17.59 8.43
#